data_215b29fc4ba2fb35861c34b498f48896
#
_entry.id   215b29fc4ba2fb35861c34b498f48896
#
_cell.length_a   1.000
_cell.length_b   1.000
_cell.length_c   1.000
_cell.angle_alpha   90.00
_cell.angle_beta   90.00
_cell.angle_gamma   90.00
#
_symmetry.space_group_name_H-M   'P 1'
#
loop_
_entity.id
_entity.type
_entity.pdbx_description
1 polymer ?
#
loop_
_entity_poly.entity_id
_entity_poly.type
_entity_poly.pdbx_seq_one_letter_code
_entity_poly.pdbx_strand_id
1 'polypeptide(L)'
;MRNVIVLLSLLFLTSCSPKLVYTSDNEKITINYEQDTITTVSINAEYPLGEVKDAEAIRNDYMKVLNDTYGERAVKDVKIIVRDNKIKSVTVLDFRTIKDLSEFGIKSPYPSLNEFEKFLKSSSFRKE
;
A
#
# COMPACT_ATOMS: atom_id res chain seq x y z
N MET A 1 17.39 -23.48 28.48
CA MET A 1 18.04 -22.80 27.36
C MET A 1 17.37 -23.00 26.01
N ARG A 2 17.03 -24.22 25.65
CA ARG A 2 16.33 -24.45 24.38
C ARG A 2 14.98 -23.69 24.29
N ASN A 3 14.25 -23.61 25.39
CA ASN A 3 12.95 -22.93 25.42
C ASN A 3 13.07 -21.43 25.15
N VAL A 4 14.17 -20.82 25.58
CA VAL A 4 14.41 -19.38 25.36
C VAL A 4 14.69 -19.11 23.89
N ILE A 5 15.44 -19.99 23.24
CA ILE A 5 15.76 -19.86 21.81
C ILE A 5 14.49 -20.01 20.96
N VAL A 6 13.64 -20.97 21.30
CA VAL A 6 12.36 -21.19 20.61
C VAL A 6 11.45 -19.98 20.76
N LEU A 7 11.39 -19.41 21.98
CA LEU A 7 10.59 -18.18 22.21
C LEU A 7 11.09 -17.01 21.38
N LEU A 8 12.40 -16.82 21.29
CA LEU A 8 12.98 -15.77 20.44
C LEU A 8 12.63 -15.96 18.99
N SER A 9 12.68 -17.20 18.51
CA SER A 9 12.30 -17.51 17.13
C SER A 9 10.84 -17.21 16.86
N LEU A 10 9.97 -17.55 17.78
CA LEU A 10 8.53 -17.25 17.67
C LEU A 10 8.27 -15.74 17.68
N LEU A 11 8.94 -15.00 18.54
CA LEU A 11 8.83 -13.54 18.57
C LEU A 11 9.31 -12.93 17.25
N PHE A 12 10.37 -13.47 16.67
CA PHE A 12 10.88 -13.01 15.39
C PHE A 12 9.87 -13.26 14.27
N LEU A 13 9.23 -14.42 14.26
CA LEU A 13 8.19 -14.76 13.28
C LEU A 13 6.95 -13.88 13.44
N THR A 14 6.55 -13.57 14.67
CA THR A 14 5.37 -12.73 14.91
C THR A 14 5.62 -11.25 14.61
N SER A 15 6.88 -10.80 14.61
CA SER A 15 7.22 -9.43 14.26
C SER A 15 7.22 -9.20 12.74
N CYS A 16 7.30 -10.26 11.95
CA CYS A 16 7.26 -10.19 10.50
C CYS A 16 5.84 -10.47 10.01
N SER A 17 5.08 -9.42 9.75
CA SER A 17 3.74 -9.57 9.15
C SER A 17 3.87 -10.19 7.75
N PRO A 18 2.98 -11.11 7.36
CA PRO A 18 2.96 -11.64 6.01
C PRO A 18 2.75 -10.52 4.99
N LYS A 19 3.42 -10.65 3.85
CA LYS A 19 3.34 -9.67 2.77
C LYS A 19 3.08 -10.36 1.45
N LEU A 20 2.26 -9.72 0.63
CA LEU A 20 2.06 -10.07 -0.76
C LEU A 20 2.44 -8.90 -1.64
N VAL A 21 3.02 -9.18 -2.79
CA VAL A 21 3.44 -8.14 -3.73
C VAL A 21 2.80 -8.39 -5.08
N TYR A 22 2.18 -7.35 -5.62
CA TYR A 22 1.60 -7.33 -6.96
C TYR A 22 2.26 -6.24 -7.78
N THR A 23 2.53 -6.52 -9.05
CA THR A 23 3.19 -5.56 -9.94
C THR A 23 2.42 -5.39 -11.23
N SER A 24 2.48 -4.19 -11.78
CA SER A 24 2.08 -3.85 -13.12
C SER A 24 3.24 -3.10 -13.79
N ASP A 25 3.01 -2.53 -14.98
CA ASP A 25 4.07 -1.88 -15.74
C ASP A 25 4.72 -0.71 -14.99
N ASN A 26 3.93 0.03 -14.22
CA ASN A 26 4.41 1.24 -13.54
C ASN A 26 4.06 1.28 -12.04
N GLU A 27 3.50 0.22 -11.50
CA GLU A 27 3.10 0.20 -10.09
C GLU A 27 3.53 -1.09 -9.40
N LYS A 28 3.89 -0.96 -8.14
CA LYS A 28 4.16 -2.09 -7.26
C LYS A 28 3.35 -1.90 -5.98
N ILE A 29 2.52 -2.87 -5.67
CA ILE A 29 1.64 -2.84 -4.50
C ILE A 29 2.10 -3.91 -3.52
N THR A 30 2.43 -3.49 -2.30
CA THR A 30 2.82 -4.39 -1.22
C THR A 30 1.71 -4.39 -0.18
N ILE A 31 1.18 -5.58 0.10
CA ILE A 31 0.05 -5.76 1.01
C ILE A 31 0.52 -6.43 2.28
N ASN A 32 0.30 -5.78 3.41
CA ASN A 32 0.48 -6.39 4.74
C ASN A 32 -0.90 -6.85 5.21
N TYR A 33 -0.97 -8.08 5.71
CA TYR A 33 -2.25 -8.67 6.07
C TYR A 33 -2.10 -9.65 7.24
N GLU A 34 -3.23 -9.96 7.86
CA GLU A 34 -3.39 -11.03 8.85
C GLU A 34 -4.61 -11.84 8.45
N GLN A 35 -4.45 -13.16 8.17
CA GLN A 35 -5.52 -14.01 7.65
C GLN A 35 -6.11 -13.39 6.38
N ASP A 36 -7.41 -13.14 6.32
CA ASP A 36 -8.04 -12.50 5.16
C ASP A 36 -8.23 -10.98 5.37
N THR A 37 -7.56 -10.38 6.34
CA THR A 37 -7.73 -8.96 6.64
C THR A 37 -6.48 -8.17 6.30
N ILE A 38 -6.62 -7.21 5.39
CA ILE A 38 -5.53 -6.30 5.03
C ILE A 38 -5.34 -5.29 6.15
N THR A 39 -4.08 -5.05 6.54
CA THR A 39 -3.75 -4.00 7.49
C THR A 39 -3.30 -2.74 6.76
N THR A 40 -2.20 -2.80 6.04
CA THR A 40 -1.69 -1.66 5.28
C THR A 40 -1.34 -2.05 3.86
N VAL A 41 -1.43 -1.08 2.96
CA VAL A 41 -1.06 -1.25 1.56
C VAL A 41 -0.07 -0.15 1.21
N SER A 42 1.07 -0.53 0.65
CA SER A 42 2.07 0.40 0.12
C SER A 42 2.01 0.39 -1.40
N ILE A 43 1.83 1.55 -2.00
CA ILE A 43 1.71 1.70 -3.45
C ILE A 43 2.90 2.50 -3.94
N ASN A 44 3.78 1.84 -4.69
CA ASN A 44 4.90 2.48 -5.38
C ASN A 44 4.50 2.67 -6.83
N ALA A 45 4.54 3.91 -7.30
CA ALA A 45 4.16 4.22 -8.67
C ALA A 45 5.24 5.08 -9.32
N GLU A 46 5.39 4.94 -10.63
CA GLU A 46 6.35 5.69 -11.41
C GLU A 46 5.65 6.26 -12.63
N TYR A 47 5.77 7.57 -12.81
CA TYR A 47 5.12 8.27 -13.92
C TYR A 47 6.14 9.15 -14.63
N PRO A 48 5.95 9.40 -15.94
CA PRO A 48 6.79 10.38 -16.62
C PRO A 48 6.56 11.76 -16.05
N LEU A 49 7.64 12.52 -15.89
CA LEU A 49 7.56 13.90 -15.47
C LEU A 49 7.07 14.74 -16.65
N GLY A 50 5.91 15.37 -16.51
CA GLY A 50 5.40 16.32 -17.46
C GLY A 50 6.07 17.69 -17.26
N GLU A 51 5.28 18.72 -16.99
CA GLU A 51 5.84 20.02 -16.63
C GLU A 51 6.57 19.92 -15.29
N VAL A 52 7.72 20.57 -15.20
CA VAL A 52 8.56 20.51 -14.00
C VAL A 52 7.85 21.21 -12.86
N LYS A 53 7.46 20.43 -11.85
CA LYS A 53 6.93 20.95 -10.60
C LYS A 53 7.86 20.58 -9.47
N ASP A 54 7.85 21.39 -8.43
CA ASP A 54 8.53 21.09 -7.21
C ASP A 54 7.95 19.82 -6.57
N ALA A 55 8.81 18.90 -6.16
CA ALA A 55 8.40 17.65 -5.53
C ALA A 55 7.56 17.88 -4.28
N GLU A 56 7.88 18.92 -3.50
CA GLU A 56 7.10 19.27 -2.31
C GLU A 56 5.69 19.71 -2.66
N ALA A 57 5.52 20.51 -3.70
CA ALA A 57 4.21 20.96 -4.17
C ALA A 57 3.38 19.78 -4.65
N ILE A 58 3.97 18.87 -5.42
CA ILE A 58 3.31 17.65 -5.88
C ILE A 58 2.86 16.81 -4.69
N ARG A 59 3.74 16.63 -3.71
CA ARG A 59 3.44 15.86 -2.50
C ARG A 59 2.27 16.47 -1.73
N ASN A 60 2.27 17.78 -1.55
CA ASN A 60 1.22 18.47 -0.80
C ASN A 60 -0.14 18.34 -1.50
N ASP A 61 -0.17 18.53 -2.82
CA ASP A 61 -1.40 18.39 -3.60
C ASP A 61 -1.93 16.96 -3.55
N TYR A 62 -1.04 15.98 -3.72
CA TYR A 62 -1.40 14.57 -3.68
C TYR A 62 -1.91 14.17 -2.31
N MET A 63 -1.24 14.61 -1.25
CA MET A 63 -1.64 14.33 0.13
C MET A 63 -3.03 14.88 0.44
N LYS A 64 -3.33 16.07 -0.06
CA LYS A 64 -4.65 16.66 0.09
C LYS A 64 -5.74 15.81 -0.57
N VAL A 65 -5.50 15.38 -1.79
CA VAL A 65 -6.44 14.51 -2.52
C VAL A 65 -6.66 13.20 -1.76
N LEU A 66 -5.60 12.58 -1.27
CA LEU A 66 -5.70 11.32 -0.52
C LEU A 66 -6.45 11.52 0.80
N ASN A 67 -6.17 12.58 1.53
CA ASN A 67 -6.86 12.87 2.78
C ASN A 67 -8.35 13.15 2.57
N ASP A 68 -8.68 13.87 1.50
CA ASP A 68 -10.08 14.13 1.15
C ASP A 68 -10.82 12.86 0.71
N THR A 69 -10.11 11.95 0.04
CA THR A 69 -10.71 10.71 -0.48
C THR A 69 -10.83 9.62 0.59
N TYR A 70 -9.79 9.39 1.38
CA TYR A 70 -9.70 8.26 2.30
C TYR A 70 -9.73 8.64 3.78
N GLY A 71 -9.54 9.92 4.09
CA GLY A 71 -9.44 10.40 5.46
C GLY A 71 -7.99 10.46 5.95
N GLU A 72 -7.71 11.39 6.84
CA GLU A 72 -6.36 11.63 7.35
C GLU A 72 -5.77 10.43 8.09
N ARG A 73 -6.62 9.61 8.72
CA ARG A 73 -6.17 8.43 9.44
C ARG A 73 -5.65 7.33 8.52
N ALA A 74 -6.16 7.28 7.30
CA ALA A 74 -5.80 6.24 6.36
C ALA A 74 -4.46 6.49 5.69
N VAL A 75 -4.07 7.76 5.53
CA VAL A 75 -2.82 8.12 4.85
C VAL A 75 -1.68 8.12 5.87
N LYS A 76 -0.86 7.08 5.84
CA LYS A 76 0.25 6.90 6.79
C LYS A 76 1.52 7.56 6.33
N ASP A 77 1.79 7.55 5.02
CA ASP A 77 2.99 8.16 4.46
C ASP A 77 2.80 8.45 2.99
N VAL A 78 3.39 9.54 2.53
CA VAL A 78 3.46 9.90 1.12
C VAL A 78 4.86 10.45 0.85
N LYS A 79 5.56 9.83 -0.08
CA LYS A 79 6.88 10.29 -0.54
C LYS A 79 6.82 10.54 -2.03
N ILE A 80 7.36 11.66 -2.46
CA ILE A 80 7.48 12.02 -3.87
C ILE A 80 8.96 12.26 -4.16
N ILE A 81 9.48 11.55 -5.14
CA ILE A 81 10.86 11.71 -5.60
C ILE A 81 10.81 12.06 -7.07
N VAL A 82 11.46 13.17 -7.43
CA VAL A 82 11.60 13.58 -8.84
C VAL A 82 13.05 13.32 -9.24
N ARG A 83 13.25 12.42 -10.20
CA ARG A 83 14.58 12.03 -10.66
C ARG A 83 14.49 11.50 -12.10
N ASP A 84 15.47 11.85 -12.93
CA ASP A 84 15.60 11.30 -14.29
C ASP A 84 14.34 11.48 -15.15
N ASN A 85 13.71 12.65 -15.08
CA ASN A 85 12.46 12.97 -15.77
C ASN A 85 11.30 12.06 -15.40
N LYS A 86 11.32 11.50 -14.19
CA LYS A 86 10.26 10.66 -13.67
C LYS A 86 9.85 11.08 -12.29
N ILE A 87 8.59 10.88 -11.99
CA ILE A 87 8.03 11.05 -10.64
C ILE A 87 7.85 9.66 -10.05
N LYS A 88 8.48 9.40 -8.90
CA LYS A 88 8.26 8.19 -8.13
C LYS A 88 7.46 8.55 -6.88
N SER A 89 6.36 7.87 -6.67
CA SER A 89 5.55 8.06 -5.47
C SER A 89 5.53 6.78 -4.64
N VAL A 90 5.56 6.95 -3.33
CA VAL A 90 5.31 5.88 -2.38
C VAL A 90 4.19 6.34 -1.47
N THR A 91 3.09 5.61 -1.47
CA THR A 91 1.91 5.91 -0.67
C THR A 91 1.63 4.73 0.23
N VAL A 92 1.48 4.98 1.53
CA VAL A 92 1.11 3.94 2.49
C VAL A 92 -0.27 4.26 3.06
N LEU A 93 -1.20 3.34 2.86
CA LEU A 93 -2.58 3.48 3.32
C LEU A 93 -2.89 2.42 4.38
N ASP A 94 -3.59 2.82 5.43
CA ASP A 94 -4.14 1.90 6.43
C ASP A 94 -5.57 1.52 6.02
N PHE A 95 -5.72 0.34 5.44
CA PHE A 95 -7.02 -0.12 4.95
C PHE A 95 -8.05 -0.33 6.06
N ARG A 96 -7.60 -0.51 7.29
CA ARG A 96 -8.50 -0.71 8.44
C ARG A 96 -9.29 0.54 8.77
N THR A 97 -8.81 1.72 8.38
CA THR A 97 -9.45 3.00 8.68
C THR A 97 -10.20 3.60 7.51
N ILE A 98 -10.15 2.98 6.33
CA ILE A 98 -10.89 3.43 5.15
C ILE A 98 -12.31 2.89 5.23
N LYS A 99 -13.29 3.78 5.21
CA LYS A 99 -14.71 3.40 5.34
C LYS A 99 -15.27 2.74 4.09
N ASP A 100 -14.91 3.26 2.92
CA ASP A 100 -15.41 2.76 1.64
C ASP A 100 -14.23 2.22 0.83
N LEU A 101 -14.18 0.90 0.73
CA LEU A 101 -13.15 0.18 -0.01
C LEU A 101 -13.64 -0.32 -1.37
N SER A 102 -14.81 0.13 -1.82
CA SER A 102 -15.40 -0.32 -3.10
C SER A 102 -14.50 0.01 -4.29
N GLU A 103 -13.76 1.10 -4.24
CA GLU A 103 -12.80 1.49 -5.26
C GLU A 103 -11.69 0.45 -5.43
N PHE A 104 -11.40 -0.31 -4.38
CA PHE A 104 -10.41 -1.39 -4.40
C PHE A 104 -11.03 -2.77 -4.64
N GLY A 105 -12.29 -2.80 -5.08
CA GLY A 105 -13.00 -4.05 -5.36
C GLY A 105 -13.46 -4.80 -4.11
N ILE A 106 -13.41 -4.16 -2.95
CA ILE A 106 -13.79 -4.79 -1.67
C ILE A 106 -15.22 -4.39 -1.33
N LYS A 107 -16.11 -5.37 -1.25
CA LYS A 107 -17.53 -5.17 -0.91
C LYS A 107 -17.87 -5.63 0.51
N SER A 108 -16.98 -6.39 1.13
CA SER A 108 -17.15 -6.87 2.49
C SER A 108 -17.08 -5.72 3.49
N PRO A 109 -17.66 -5.86 4.70
CA PRO A 109 -17.56 -4.84 5.74
C PRO A 109 -16.18 -4.76 6.41
N TYR A 110 -15.22 -5.53 5.93
CA TYR A 110 -13.83 -5.51 6.39
C TYR A 110 -12.90 -5.50 5.16
N PRO A 111 -11.62 -5.10 5.32
CA PRO A 111 -10.68 -5.05 4.19
C PRO A 111 -10.22 -6.45 3.78
N SER A 112 -11.02 -7.13 2.96
CA SER A 112 -10.80 -8.50 2.55
C SER A 112 -9.63 -8.62 1.58
N LEU A 113 -8.62 -9.41 1.96
CA LEU A 113 -7.48 -9.71 1.10
C LEU A 113 -7.92 -10.46 -0.16
N ASN A 114 -8.82 -11.44 -0.02
CA ASN A 114 -9.28 -12.24 -1.14
C ASN A 114 -9.95 -11.36 -2.21
N GLU A 115 -10.79 -10.43 -1.81
CA GLU A 115 -11.47 -9.54 -2.75
C GLU A 115 -10.49 -8.58 -3.41
N PHE A 116 -9.53 -8.04 -2.65
CA PHE A 116 -8.52 -7.15 -3.20
C PHE A 116 -7.61 -7.88 -4.21
N GLU A 117 -7.19 -9.10 -3.91
CA GLU A 117 -6.40 -9.91 -4.84
C GLU A 117 -7.14 -10.14 -6.15
N LYS A 118 -8.43 -10.46 -6.10
CA LYS A 118 -9.26 -10.62 -7.30
C LYS A 118 -9.33 -9.34 -8.11
N PHE A 119 -9.48 -8.21 -7.43
CA PHE A 119 -9.50 -6.90 -8.07
C PHE A 119 -8.18 -6.61 -8.77
N LEU A 120 -7.05 -6.85 -8.11
CA LEU A 120 -5.73 -6.61 -8.68
C LEU A 120 -5.48 -7.48 -9.91
N LYS A 121 -5.84 -8.76 -9.84
CA LYS A 121 -5.71 -9.68 -10.98
C LYS A 121 -6.56 -9.24 -12.17
N SER A 122 -7.78 -8.77 -11.91
CA SER A 122 -8.66 -8.27 -12.97
C SER A 122 -8.17 -6.94 -13.55
N SER A 123 -7.33 -6.22 -12.83
CA SER A 123 -6.76 -4.92 -13.23
C SER A 123 -5.36 -5.06 -13.83
N SER A 124 -4.99 -6.24 -14.29
CA SER A 124 -3.72 -6.54 -14.95
C SER A 124 -2.49 -6.51 -14.05
N PHE A 125 -2.68 -6.62 -12.75
CA PHE A 125 -1.57 -6.82 -11.82
C PHE A 125 -1.18 -8.29 -11.75
N ARG A 126 0.10 -8.54 -11.60
CA ARG A 126 0.66 -9.89 -11.47
C ARG A 126 1.29 -10.05 -10.09
N LYS A 127 1.04 -11.19 -9.49
CA LYS A 127 1.61 -11.54 -8.19
C LYS A 127 3.07 -11.94 -8.38
N GLU A 128 3.93 -11.36 -7.57
CA GLU A 128 5.34 -11.78 -7.49
C GLU A 128 5.51 -13.13 -6.81
#